data_e8da1cf3a1885d4a1d13fcf5571327cc
#
_entry.id   e8da1cf3a1885d4a1d13fcf5571327cc
#
_cell.length_a   1.000
_cell.length_b   1.000
_cell.length_c   1.000
_cell.angle_alpha   90.00
_cell.angle_beta   90.00
_cell.angle_gamma   90.00
#
_symmetry.space_group_name_H-M   'P 1'
#
loop_
_entity.id
_entity.type
_entity.pdbx_description
1 polymer ?
#
loop_
_entity_poly.entity_id
_entity_poly.type
_entity_poly.pdbx_seq_one_letter_code
_entity_poly.pdbx_strand_id
1 'polypeptide(L)'
;MTKYSIPNALGLGLILFIISVSSAACSKSSISTSKTSKNYNASEKDSYILKISENSDLCGAPQQIAIEKGFFDDVGLKYKVVKIGQDTSNLDALNAGKIDASNSLMASIIQPLANGAKLKITTGLHTGCLQILTKDGKIKSAAELKGKKIGVTAVAGSPAIFAKRVLAKSGLKVSDEKGDVSFVTYQSDQLGQVLDKGEVDAIALGDPDTEVLKKQYGFKTLANSSTDKGFKNEYCCVAYVSNDIVKKHPAVAAKYTLAMQKAANWVQKHKEETVDIQLNQNYVAGSKDSNLTSLNSYTFKPSYSGAYDSFDTVASDLRKIGILSNDVDLKALRINSFLKVKNVK
;
A
#
# COMPACT_ATOMS: atom_id res chain seq x y z
N MET A 1 29.03 -16.81 -51.87
CA MET A 1 28.56 -17.17 -53.23
C MET A 1 27.34 -18.05 -53.07
N THR A 2 26.18 -17.55 -53.40
CA THR A 2 25.11 -18.15 -54.22
C THR A 2 23.91 -17.22 -54.16
N LYS A 3 23.72 -16.53 -55.28
CA LYS A 3 22.54 -15.69 -55.60
C LYS A 3 21.39 -16.62 -55.94
N TYR A 4 20.15 -16.26 -55.55
CA TYR A 4 18.95 -16.64 -56.28
C TYR A 4 18.02 -15.46 -56.49
N SER A 5 17.62 -15.29 -57.73
CA SER A 5 16.89 -14.21 -58.36
C SER A 5 15.40 -14.38 -58.28
N ILE A 6 14.70 -13.23 -58.36
CA ILE A 6 13.26 -13.02 -58.49
C ILE A 6 12.78 -13.36 -59.89
N PRO A 7 11.54 -13.77 -60.13
CA PRO A 7 10.84 -13.33 -61.31
C PRO A 7 9.58 -12.54 -61.03
N ASN A 8 9.41 -11.41 -61.78
CA ASN A 8 8.23 -10.61 -61.98
C ASN A 8 7.15 -11.42 -62.80
N ALA A 9 5.90 -11.21 -62.42
CA ALA A 9 4.78 -11.38 -63.38
C ALA A 9 3.71 -10.32 -63.10
N LEU A 10 3.52 -9.44 -64.05
CA LEU A 10 2.43 -8.50 -64.20
C LEU A 10 1.12 -9.26 -64.50
N GLY A 11 0.02 -8.81 -63.89
CA GLY A 11 -1.33 -9.18 -64.24
C GLY A 11 -2.29 -8.01 -63.96
N LEU A 12 -2.57 -7.20 -64.96
CA LEU A 12 -3.62 -6.16 -64.98
C LEU A 12 -5.00 -6.82 -64.98
N GLY A 13 -5.79 -6.54 -63.97
CA GLY A 13 -7.23 -6.88 -63.94
C GLY A 13 -8.05 -5.67 -63.48
N LEU A 14 -8.65 -4.97 -64.45
CA LEU A 14 -9.53 -3.82 -64.27
C LEU A 14 -10.92 -4.35 -63.85
N ILE A 15 -11.34 -4.12 -62.62
CA ILE A 15 -12.73 -4.38 -62.17
C ILE A 15 -13.31 -3.03 -61.70
N LEU A 16 -14.29 -2.56 -62.51
CA LEU A 16 -15.18 -1.46 -62.14
C LEU A 16 -16.04 -1.89 -60.94
N PHE A 17 -15.94 -1.15 -59.83
CA PHE A 17 -16.92 -1.28 -58.73
C PHE A 17 -17.79 -0.02 -58.72
N ILE A 18 -19.07 -0.26 -58.88
CA ILE A 18 -20.16 0.72 -58.83
C ILE A 18 -20.29 1.18 -57.37
N ILE A 19 -20.13 2.48 -57.13
CA ILE A 19 -20.32 3.08 -55.79
C ILE A 19 -21.80 3.34 -55.58
N SER A 20 -22.48 2.52 -54.82
CA SER A 20 -23.81 2.81 -54.27
C SER A 20 -23.63 3.63 -52.98
N VAL A 21 -24.03 4.89 -53.03
CA VAL A 21 -24.06 5.78 -51.87
C VAL A 21 -25.25 5.37 -51.00
N SER A 22 -24.99 4.66 -49.92
CA SER A 22 -25.98 4.42 -48.87
C SER A 22 -25.74 5.49 -47.76
N SER A 23 -26.72 6.39 -47.63
CA SER A 23 -26.81 7.35 -46.54
C SER A 23 -26.99 6.60 -45.21
N ALA A 24 -25.89 6.48 -44.43
CA ALA A 24 -25.94 5.98 -43.07
C ALA A 24 -26.35 7.11 -42.12
N ALA A 25 -27.57 7.03 -41.61
CA ALA A 25 -28.04 7.86 -40.52
C ALA A 25 -27.13 7.69 -39.30
N CYS A 26 -26.56 8.79 -38.77
CA CYS A 26 -25.86 8.83 -37.49
C CYS A 26 -26.80 8.50 -36.34
N SER A 27 -26.88 7.23 -36.00
CA SER A 27 -27.43 6.78 -34.72
C SER A 27 -26.43 7.15 -33.64
N LYS A 28 -26.74 8.19 -32.86
CA LYS A 28 -26.05 8.49 -31.59
C LYS A 28 -26.25 7.28 -30.65
N SER A 29 -25.29 6.38 -30.63
CA SER A 29 -25.19 5.38 -29.59
C SER A 29 -24.94 6.09 -28.27
N SER A 30 -26.00 6.33 -27.52
CA SER A 30 -25.93 6.70 -26.12
C SER A 30 -25.30 5.51 -25.38
N ILE A 31 -24.01 5.66 -25.01
CA ILE A 31 -23.36 4.76 -24.06
C ILE A 31 -24.10 4.94 -22.72
N SER A 32 -25.09 4.10 -22.53
CA SER A 32 -25.73 3.91 -21.21
C SER A 32 -24.68 3.31 -20.30
N THR A 33 -23.98 4.17 -19.55
CA THR A 33 -23.22 3.75 -18.36
C THR A 33 -24.23 3.32 -17.32
N SER A 34 -24.73 2.10 -17.41
CA SER A 34 -25.44 1.47 -16.31
C SER A 34 -24.44 1.27 -15.18
N LYS A 35 -24.37 2.25 -14.29
CA LYS A 35 -23.79 2.09 -12.96
C LYS A 35 -24.69 1.14 -12.16
N THR A 36 -24.63 -0.14 -12.45
CA THR A 36 -25.10 -1.15 -11.52
C THR A 36 -24.13 -1.12 -10.35
N SER A 37 -24.46 -0.37 -9.32
CA SER A 37 -23.81 -0.48 -8.02
C SER A 37 -24.12 -1.89 -7.52
N LYS A 38 -23.21 -2.85 -7.79
CA LYS A 38 -23.27 -4.17 -7.18
C LYS A 38 -23.27 -3.96 -5.68
N ASN A 39 -24.37 -4.29 -5.02
CA ASN A 39 -24.48 -4.23 -3.57
C ASN A 39 -23.61 -5.36 -2.97
N TYR A 40 -22.38 -5.05 -2.63
CA TYR A 40 -21.51 -5.97 -1.91
C TYR A 40 -22.04 -6.13 -0.48
N ASN A 41 -22.69 -7.27 -0.20
CA ASN A 41 -23.37 -7.53 1.07
C ASN A 41 -22.72 -8.73 1.78
N ALA A 42 -22.24 -8.50 3.01
CA ALA A 42 -21.61 -9.53 3.84
C ALA A 42 -22.58 -10.63 4.32
N SER A 43 -23.90 -10.40 4.28
CA SER A 43 -24.89 -11.42 4.68
C SER A 43 -25.15 -12.50 3.63
N GLU A 44 -24.67 -12.33 2.40
CA GLU A 44 -24.84 -13.33 1.34
C GLU A 44 -23.96 -14.57 1.60
N LYS A 45 -24.52 -15.76 1.28
CA LYS A 45 -23.79 -17.03 1.39
C LYS A 45 -22.82 -17.16 0.21
N ASP A 46 -21.55 -17.36 0.52
CA ASP A 46 -20.49 -17.72 -0.43
C ASP A 46 -19.55 -18.70 0.27
N SER A 47 -19.25 -19.82 -0.34
CA SER A 47 -18.43 -20.90 0.22
C SER A 47 -16.96 -20.81 -0.18
N TYR A 48 -16.56 -19.79 -0.93
CA TYR A 48 -15.17 -19.60 -1.37
C TYR A 48 -14.24 -19.47 -0.16
N ILE A 49 -13.09 -20.15 -0.23
CA ILE A 49 -12.04 -20.09 0.80
C ILE A 49 -11.06 -18.99 0.38
N LEU A 50 -11.11 -17.84 1.08
CA LEU A 50 -10.26 -16.69 0.81
C LEU A 50 -8.80 -16.99 1.20
N LYS A 51 -7.88 -16.77 0.29
CA LYS A 51 -6.43 -16.87 0.54
C LYS A 51 -5.93 -15.50 1.01
N ILE A 52 -5.52 -15.39 2.27
CA ILE A 52 -4.93 -14.17 2.85
C ILE A 52 -3.44 -14.37 3.07
N SER A 53 -2.64 -13.29 2.94
CA SER A 53 -1.21 -13.35 3.26
C SER A 53 -0.97 -13.54 4.75
N GLU A 54 0.11 -14.21 5.10
CA GLU A 54 0.68 -14.07 6.44
C GLU A 54 1.23 -12.65 6.61
N ASN A 55 0.98 -12.03 7.77
CA ASN A 55 1.52 -10.72 8.13
C ASN A 55 2.30 -10.85 9.44
N SER A 56 3.55 -10.39 9.44
CA SER A 56 4.48 -10.50 10.57
C SER A 56 5.03 -9.13 10.95
N ASP A 57 4.12 -8.17 11.20
CA ASP A 57 4.44 -6.80 11.61
C ASP A 57 3.32 -6.21 12.49
N LEU A 58 3.61 -5.09 13.16
CA LEU A 58 2.61 -4.38 13.98
C LEU A 58 1.44 -3.83 13.17
N CYS A 59 1.67 -3.45 11.91
CA CYS A 59 0.63 -2.94 11.01
C CYS A 59 -0.39 -4.03 10.64
N GLY A 60 0.02 -5.29 10.70
CA GLY A 60 -0.82 -6.47 10.48
C GLY A 60 -1.82 -6.75 11.62
N ALA A 61 -1.77 -6.03 12.74
CA ALA A 61 -2.61 -6.26 13.91
C ALA A 61 -4.10 -6.50 13.58
N PRO A 62 -4.78 -5.74 12.70
CA PRO A 62 -6.18 -6.01 12.39
C PRO A 62 -6.42 -7.40 11.80
N GLN A 63 -5.55 -7.87 10.90
CA GLN A 63 -5.70 -9.20 10.30
C GLN A 63 -5.35 -10.31 11.31
N GLN A 64 -4.27 -10.13 12.05
CA GLN A 64 -3.84 -11.07 13.09
C GLN A 64 -4.93 -11.23 14.15
N ILE A 65 -5.48 -10.13 14.64
CA ILE A 65 -6.60 -10.14 15.61
C ILE A 65 -7.89 -10.69 14.98
N ALA A 66 -8.13 -10.47 13.68
CA ALA A 66 -9.28 -11.09 13.02
C ALA A 66 -9.17 -12.62 12.99
N ILE A 67 -7.95 -13.17 12.91
CA ILE A 67 -7.67 -14.61 13.04
C ILE A 67 -7.84 -15.06 14.50
N GLU A 68 -7.10 -14.45 15.41
CA GLU A 68 -6.96 -14.93 16.80
C GLU A 68 -8.23 -14.74 17.65
N LYS A 69 -9.03 -13.72 17.35
CA LYS A 69 -10.31 -13.47 18.04
C LYS A 69 -11.54 -13.97 17.27
N GLY A 70 -11.34 -14.66 16.15
CA GLY A 70 -12.42 -15.26 15.38
C GLY A 70 -13.31 -14.27 14.61
N PHE A 71 -12.88 -13.02 14.33
CA PHE A 71 -13.72 -12.06 13.60
C PHE A 71 -14.01 -12.48 12.17
N PHE A 72 -13.16 -13.32 11.54
CA PHE A 72 -13.46 -13.92 10.25
C PHE A 72 -14.59 -14.95 10.36
N ASP A 73 -14.58 -15.77 11.42
CA ASP A 73 -15.62 -16.77 11.68
C ASP A 73 -16.95 -16.11 12.03
N ASP A 74 -16.94 -15.02 12.82
CA ASP A 74 -18.13 -14.23 13.20
C ASP A 74 -18.92 -13.72 11.98
N VAL A 75 -18.24 -13.44 10.85
CA VAL A 75 -18.87 -12.99 9.61
C VAL A 75 -19.11 -14.16 8.65
N GLY A 76 -18.82 -15.38 9.05
CA GLY A 76 -18.93 -16.58 8.22
C GLY A 76 -18.00 -16.55 6.99
N LEU A 77 -16.77 -16.02 7.15
CA LEU A 77 -15.73 -16.04 6.14
C LEU A 77 -14.87 -17.29 6.28
N LYS A 78 -14.85 -18.14 5.24
CA LYS A 78 -13.87 -19.21 5.13
C LYS A 78 -12.56 -18.65 4.58
N TYR A 79 -11.44 -18.93 5.23
CA TYR A 79 -10.14 -18.42 4.80
C TYR A 79 -9.03 -19.44 5.04
N LYS A 80 -7.89 -19.20 4.41
CA LYS A 80 -6.62 -19.84 4.72
C LYS A 80 -5.49 -18.81 4.64
N VAL A 81 -4.55 -18.92 5.58
CA VAL A 81 -3.32 -18.12 5.58
C VAL A 81 -2.31 -18.75 4.64
N VAL A 82 -1.70 -17.93 3.78
CA VAL A 82 -0.68 -18.34 2.81
C VAL A 82 0.64 -17.67 3.17
N LYS A 83 1.64 -18.49 3.44
CA LYS A 83 3.03 -18.01 3.61
C LYS A 83 3.57 -17.55 2.28
N ILE A 84 4.14 -16.35 2.28
CA ILE A 84 4.78 -15.75 1.11
C ILE A 84 6.28 -15.76 1.37
N GLY A 85 7.07 -16.14 0.36
CA GLY A 85 8.54 -16.11 0.46
C GLY A 85 9.05 -14.69 0.71
N GLN A 86 10.16 -14.57 1.43
CA GLN A 86 10.74 -13.27 1.84
C GLN A 86 11.03 -12.33 0.65
N ASP A 87 11.32 -12.89 -0.52
CA ASP A 87 11.63 -12.14 -1.74
C ASP A 87 10.37 -11.77 -2.57
N THR A 88 9.18 -12.09 -2.09
CA THR A 88 7.92 -11.85 -2.79
C THR A 88 7.05 -10.87 -2.01
N SER A 89 6.70 -9.73 -2.60
CA SER A 89 5.74 -8.82 -1.97
C SER A 89 4.32 -9.40 -1.96
N ASN A 90 3.49 -8.95 -1.00
CA ASN A 90 2.05 -9.29 -0.98
C ASN A 90 1.35 -8.92 -2.30
N LEU A 91 1.78 -7.83 -2.94
CA LEU A 91 1.24 -7.39 -4.21
C LEU A 91 1.59 -8.34 -5.36
N ASP A 92 2.84 -8.81 -5.42
CA ASP A 92 3.26 -9.78 -6.43
C ASP A 92 2.55 -11.12 -6.24
N ALA A 93 2.41 -11.56 -4.98
CA ALA A 93 1.66 -12.77 -4.65
C ALA A 93 0.16 -12.65 -5.05
N LEU A 94 -0.43 -11.48 -4.88
CA LEU A 94 -1.81 -11.21 -5.30
C LEU A 94 -1.94 -11.19 -6.83
N ASN A 95 -1.04 -10.49 -7.53
CA ASN A 95 -1.04 -10.44 -9.00
C ASN A 95 -0.82 -11.82 -9.62
N ALA A 96 -0.04 -12.68 -8.95
CA ALA A 96 0.17 -14.08 -9.34
C ALA A 96 -0.98 -15.02 -8.92
N GLY A 97 -2.02 -14.53 -8.21
CA GLY A 97 -3.15 -15.33 -7.73
C GLY A 97 -2.80 -16.30 -6.60
N LYS A 98 -1.64 -16.13 -5.96
CA LYS A 98 -1.25 -16.92 -4.78
C LYS A 98 -2.08 -16.55 -3.55
N ILE A 99 -2.40 -15.26 -3.40
CA ILE A 99 -3.32 -14.74 -2.39
C ILE A 99 -4.46 -13.95 -3.05
N ASP A 100 -5.52 -13.73 -2.32
CA ASP A 100 -6.74 -13.04 -2.77
C ASP A 100 -6.93 -11.70 -2.05
N ALA A 101 -6.41 -11.57 -0.84
CA ALA A 101 -6.54 -10.38 -0.01
C ALA A 101 -5.33 -10.19 0.92
N SER A 102 -5.07 -8.96 1.31
CA SER A 102 -4.04 -8.58 2.26
C SER A 102 -4.27 -7.15 2.76
N ASN A 103 -3.35 -6.64 3.57
CA ASN A 103 -3.21 -5.21 3.87
C ASN A 103 -1.77 -4.75 3.55
N SER A 104 -1.62 -3.48 3.25
CA SER A 104 -0.31 -2.86 2.98
C SER A 104 -0.37 -1.36 3.25
N LEU A 105 0.81 -0.74 3.27
CA LEU A 105 0.91 0.70 3.32
C LEU A 105 0.38 1.32 2.02
N MET A 106 -0.48 2.33 2.14
CA MET A 106 -1.15 2.97 1.00
C MET A 106 -0.13 3.54 0.00
N ALA A 107 0.92 4.20 0.49
CA ALA A 107 1.92 4.82 -0.36
C ALA A 107 2.65 3.84 -1.28
N SER A 108 2.81 2.57 -0.87
CA SER A 108 3.51 1.56 -1.68
C SER A 108 2.64 0.92 -2.76
N ILE A 109 1.31 1.05 -2.67
CA ILE A 109 0.40 0.42 -3.65
C ILE A 109 -0.13 1.39 -4.72
N ILE A 110 0.01 2.70 -4.54
CA ILE A 110 -0.53 3.70 -5.48
C ILE A 110 0.15 3.63 -6.85
N GLN A 111 1.47 3.57 -6.92
CA GLN A 111 2.18 3.42 -8.20
C GLN A 111 1.86 2.08 -8.89
N PRO A 112 1.89 0.92 -8.22
CA PRO A 112 1.39 -0.33 -8.77
C PRO A 112 -0.04 -0.25 -9.31
N LEU A 113 -0.96 0.44 -8.61
CA LEU A 113 -2.33 0.66 -9.09
C LEU A 113 -2.36 1.48 -10.38
N ALA A 114 -1.53 2.51 -10.49
CA ALA A 114 -1.39 3.29 -11.73
C ALA A 114 -0.83 2.44 -12.87
N ASN A 115 0.00 1.45 -12.55
CA ASN A 115 0.57 0.47 -13.49
C ASN A 115 -0.35 -0.74 -13.75
N GLY A 116 -1.60 -0.71 -13.28
CA GLY A 116 -2.61 -1.72 -13.58
C GLY A 116 -2.69 -2.89 -12.61
N ALA A 117 -2.17 -2.78 -11.39
CA ALA A 117 -2.32 -3.81 -10.35
C ALA A 117 -3.80 -4.16 -10.12
N LYS A 118 -4.09 -5.47 -10.04
CA LYS A 118 -5.47 -6.01 -10.09
C LYS A 118 -6.08 -6.14 -8.69
N LEU A 119 -6.17 -5.04 -7.95
CA LEU A 119 -6.75 -5.01 -6.61
C LEU A 119 -7.75 -3.86 -6.43
N LYS A 120 -8.53 -3.95 -5.34
CA LYS A 120 -9.39 -2.88 -4.83
C LYS A 120 -9.14 -2.67 -3.35
N ILE A 121 -8.87 -1.43 -2.96
CA ILE A 121 -8.84 -1.00 -1.56
C ILE A 121 -10.27 -0.99 -1.04
N THR A 122 -10.51 -1.63 0.09
CA THR A 122 -11.85 -1.77 0.66
C THR A 122 -12.06 -0.93 1.92
N THR A 123 -11.00 -0.65 2.67
CA THR A 123 -11.04 0.21 3.85
C THR A 123 -9.64 0.65 4.28
N GLY A 124 -9.54 1.80 4.93
CA GLY A 124 -8.39 2.14 5.76
C GLY A 124 -8.46 1.41 7.09
N LEU A 125 -7.32 1.13 7.70
CA LEU A 125 -7.21 0.41 8.97
C LEU A 125 -6.70 1.29 10.10
N HIS A 126 -5.57 1.96 9.89
CA HIS A 126 -4.93 2.81 10.89
C HIS A 126 -4.05 3.90 10.27
N THR A 127 -3.67 4.88 11.11
CA THR A 127 -2.70 5.93 10.79
C THR A 127 -1.39 5.66 11.54
N GLY A 128 -0.27 6.23 11.08
CA GLY A 128 1.02 6.10 11.73
C GLY A 128 1.86 4.94 11.22
N CYS A 129 2.98 4.64 11.89
CA CYS A 129 3.91 3.51 11.73
C CYS A 129 5.28 3.79 11.09
N LEU A 130 5.57 5.00 10.64
CA LEU A 130 6.85 5.31 9.98
C LEU A 130 7.55 6.48 10.70
N GLN A 131 8.87 6.36 10.89
CA GLN A 131 9.66 7.41 11.51
C GLN A 131 10.98 7.64 10.75
N ILE A 132 11.53 8.85 10.92
CA ILE A 132 12.92 9.17 10.58
C ILE A 132 13.65 9.41 11.89
N LEU A 133 14.74 8.69 12.10
CA LEU A 133 15.58 8.81 13.28
C LEU A 133 16.93 9.45 12.95
N THR A 134 17.47 10.22 13.89
CA THR A 134 18.82 10.79 13.87
C THR A 134 19.59 10.38 15.13
N LYS A 135 20.93 10.41 15.08
CA LYS A 135 21.77 9.90 16.16
C LYS A 135 21.55 10.63 17.50
N ASP A 136 21.69 11.95 17.54
CA ASP A 136 21.80 12.72 18.75
C ASP A 136 20.88 13.96 18.83
N GLY A 137 19.99 14.09 17.84
CA GLY A 137 19.07 15.20 17.75
C GLY A 137 19.73 16.55 17.45
N LYS A 138 20.95 16.61 16.94
CA LYS A 138 21.55 17.85 16.40
C LYS A 138 20.82 18.34 15.17
N ILE A 139 20.41 17.43 14.31
CA ILE A 139 19.52 17.71 13.17
C ILE A 139 18.12 17.95 13.73
N LYS A 140 17.63 19.19 13.62
CA LYS A 140 16.37 19.65 14.21
C LYS A 140 15.21 19.66 13.22
N SER A 141 15.51 19.70 11.92
CA SER A 141 14.50 19.77 10.86
C SER A 141 14.91 18.94 9.66
N ALA A 142 13.93 18.52 8.86
CA ALA A 142 14.21 17.78 7.64
C ALA A 142 15.01 18.61 6.60
N ALA A 143 14.92 19.94 6.63
CA ALA A 143 15.70 20.81 5.75
C ALA A 143 17.22 20.71 6.01
N GLU A 144 17.63 20.42 7.24
CA GLU A 144 19.04 20.23 7.63
C GLU A 144 19.65 18.92 7.10
N LEU A 145 18.84 18.06 6.53
CA LEU A 145 19.30 16.85 5.84
C LEU A 145 19.86 17.14 4.42
N LYS A 146 19.87 18.39 3.97
CA LYS A 146 20.51 18.77 2.70
C LYS A 146 21.98 18.35 2.66
N GLY A 147 22.39 17.66 1.60
CA GLY A 147 23.75 17.13 1.41
C GLY A 147 24.06 15.88 2.25
N LYS A 148 23.07 15.32 2.96
CA LYS A 148 23.24 14.21 3.90
C LYS A 148 22.77 12.88 3.34
N LYS A 149 23.05 11.79 4.08
CA LYS A 149 22.69 10.42 3.71
C LYS A 149 21.59 9.87 4.64
N ILE A 150 20.60 9.22 4.07
CA ILE A 150 19.57 8.49 4.82
C ILE A 150 19.67 7.01 4.53
N GLY A 151 19.85 6.20 5.57
CA GLY A 151 19.80 4.74 5.49
C GLY A 151 18.36 4.24 5.41
N VAL A 152 18.10 3.30 4.49
CA VAL A 152 16.80 2.66 4.28
C VAL A 152 16.98 1.20 3.93
N THR A 153 15.95 0.37 4.07
CA THR A 153 16.01 -1.03 3.63
C THR A 153 15.78 -1.19 2.12
N ALA A 154 15.03 -0.26 1.52
CA ALA A 154 14.80 -0.22 0.07
C ALA A 154 14.43 1.21 -0.35
N VAL A 155 15.02 1.71 -1.45
CA VAL A 155 14.80 3.09 -1.95
C VAL A 155 13.35 3.30 -2.43
N ALA A 156 12.69 2.24 -2.89
CA ALA A 156 11.27 2.25 -3.26
C ALA A 156 10.34 1.76 -2.12
N GLY A 157 10.89 1.44 -0.95
CA GLY A 157 10.12 0.99 0.21
C GLY A 157 9.34 2.12 0.89
N SER A 158 8.29 1.77 1.64
CA SER A 158 7.44 2.75 2.32
C SER A 158 8.18 3.69 3.27
N PRO A 159 9.21 3.26 4.06
CA PRO A 159 9.99 4.19 4.87
C PRO A 159 10.75 5.23 4.04
N ALA A 160 11.35 4.83 2.91
CA ALA A 160 12.01 5.75 2.00
C ALA A 160 11.02 6.72 1.34
N ILE A 161 9.84 6.24 0.94
CA ILE A 161 8.76 7.08 0.39
C ILE A 161 8.31 8.10 1.44
N PHE A 162 8.13 7.70 2.70
CA PHE A 162 7.81 8.61 3.79
C PHE A 162 8.89 9.68 3.96
N ALA A 163 10.16 9.28 4.00
CA ALA A 163 11.29 10.21 4.10
C ALA A 163 11.32 11.19 2.93
N LYS A 164 11.19 10.71 1.69
CA LYS A 164 11.11 11.57 0.49
C LYS A 164 9.95 12.59 0.59
N ARG A 165 8.78 12.20 1.08
CA ARG A 165 7.64 13.09 1.30
C ARG A 165 7.92 14.15 2.38
N VAL A 166 8.55 13.76 3.49
CA VAL A 166 8.96 14.69 4.57
C VAL A 166 9.97 15.72 4.03
N LEU A 167 10.98 15.26 3.31
CA LEU A 167 12.00 16.11 2.70
C LEU A 167 11.41 17.10 1.68
N ALA A 168 10.54 16.61 0.79
CA ALA A 168 9.89 17.45 -0.21
C ALA A 168 8.99 18.53 0.44
N LYS A 169 8.28 18.20 1.52
CA LYS A 169 7.49 19.18 2.31
C LYS A 169 8.39 20.22 3.01
N SER A 170 9.67 19.92 3.21
CA SER A 170 10.69 20.85 3.74
C SER A 170 11.44 21.60 2.66
N GLY A 171 11.01 21.50 1.39
CA GLY A 171 11.57 22.23 0.26
C GLY A 171 12.80 21.58 -0.39
N LEU A 172 13.17 20.36 -0.01
CA LEU A 172 14.30 19.65 -0.58
C LEU A 172 13.89 18.87 -1.86
N LYS A 173 14.82 18.79 -2.81
CA LYS A 173 14.69 17.96 -4.00
C LYS A 173 14.99 16.50 -3.63
N VAL A 174 14.13 15.57 -4.05
CA VAL A 174 14.22 14.15 -3.68
C VAL A 174 14.29 13.21 -4.88
N SER A 175 14.76 13.71 -6.03
CA SER A 175 15.01 12.85 -7.21
C SER A 175 16.20 11.92 -6.96
N ASP A 176 16.14 10.70 -7.52
CA ASP A 176 17.18 9.70 -7.30
C ASP A 176 18.55 10.09 -7.92
N GLU A 177 18.58 10.89 -9.00
CA GLU A 177 19.82 11.26 -9.71
C GLU A 177 20.45 12.60 -9.24
N LYS A 178 19.65 13.56 -8.85
CA LYS A 178 20.09 14.94 -8.49
C LYS A 178 19.34 15.48 -7.28
N GLY A 179 19.06 14.61 -6.30
CA GLY A 179 18.40 15.00 -5.05
C GLY A 179 19.34 15.74 -4.11
N ASP A 180 18.75 16.54 -3.24
CA ASP A 180 19.48 17.20 -2.15
C ASP A 180 19.92 16.22 -1.06
N VAL A 181 19.44 14.97 -1.06
CA VAL A 181 19.70 13.94 -0.06
C VAL A 181 19.97 12.60 -0.77
N SER A 182 20.95 11.85 -0.28
CA SER A 182 21.28 10.52 -0.79
C SER A 182 20.61 9.43 0.05
N PHE A 183 19.94 8.45 -0.60
CA PHE A 183 19.41 7.26 0.05
C PHE A 183 20.36 6.09 -0.14
N VAL A 184 20.73 5.41 0.97
CA VAL A 184 21.67 4.28 0.95
C VAL A 184 20.96 3.05 1.52
N THR A 185 21.05 1.92 0.81
CA THR A 185 20.38 0.69 1.22
C THR A 185 21.25 -0.16 2.13
N TYR A 186 20.66 -0.60 3.23
CA TYR A 186 21.24 -1.53 4.20
C TYR A 186 20.24 -2.60 4.60
N GLN A 187 20.70 -3.72 5.14
CA GLN A 187 19.82 -4.68 5.79
C GLN A 187 19.20 -4.04 7.06
N SER A 188 18.00 -4.48 7.44
CA SER A 188 17.26 -3.86 8.57
C SER A 188 18.06 -3.88 9.87
N ASP A 189 18.76 -4.98 10.16
CA ASP A 189 19.59 -5.16 11.34
C ASP A 189 20.85 -4.28 11.36
N GLN A 190 21.29 -3.76 10.21
CA GLN A 190 22.45 -2.87 10.09
C GLN A 190 22.11 -1.40 10.32
N LEU A 191 20.84 -0.98 10.14
CA LEU A 191 20.45 0.44 10.15
C LEU A 191 20.86 1.16 11.45
N GLY A 192 20.67 0.50 12.60
CA GLY A 192 21.09 1.07 13.88
C GLY A 192 22.58 1.32 13.95
N GLN A 193 23.38 0.35 13.53
CA GLN A 193 24.84 0.41 13.57
C GLN A 193 25.40 1.49 12.64
N VAL A 194 24.90 1.59 11.40
CA VAL A 194 25.40 2.58 10.43
C VAL A 194 25.07 4.01 10.85
N LEU A 195 23.91 4.24 11.49
CA LEU A 195 23.58 5.54 12.07
C LEU A 195 24.48 5.85 13.28
N ASP A 196 24.69 4.88 14.15
CA ASP A 196 25.55 5.09 15.33
C ASP A 196 27.01 5.38 14.96
N LYS A 197 27.54 4.73 13.92
CA LYS A 197 28.88 5.00 13.39
C LYS A 197 28.98 6.31 12.59
N GLY A 198 27.82 6.93 12.22
CA GLY A 198 27.80 8.14 11.40
C GLY A 198 28.09 7.87 9.90
N GLU A 199 27.91 6.64 9.43
CA GLU A 199 28.00 6.29 8.01
C GLU A 199 26.82 6.88 7.22
N VAL A 200 25.68 7.08 7.92
CA VAL A 200 24.51 7.84 7.50
C VAL A 200 24.15 8.87 8.57
N ASP A 201 23.46 9.94 8.18
CA ASP A 201 23.05 11.03 9.07
C ASP A 201 21.66 10.80 9.68
N ALA A 202 20.84 10.02 9.03
CA ALA A 202 19.51 9.61 9.47
C ALA A 202 19.17 8.20 8.94
N ILE A 203 18.17 7.58 9.53
CA ILE A 203 17.56 6.35 9.00
C ILE A 203 16.05 6.52 8.95
N ALA A 204 15.40 5.89 7.94
CA ALA A 204 13.95 5.83 7.86
C ALA A 204 13.50 4.37 7.90
N LEU A 205 12.58 4.07 8.83
CA LEU A 205 12.11 2.69 9.05
C LEU A 205 10.70 2.68 9.66
N GLY A 206 10.13 1.49 9.75
CA GLY A 206 8.84 1.24 10.38
C GLY A 206 8.98 0.78 11.83
N ASP A 207 7.89 0.85 12.56
CA ASP A 207 7.78 0.29 13.89
C ASP A 207 7.61 -1.25 13.84
N PRO A 208 8.09 -1.99 14.86
CA PRO A 208 8.61 -1.52 16.14
C PRO A 208 10.12 -1.19 16.15
N ASP A 209 10.83 -1.39 15.04
CA ASP A 209 12.28 -1.23 14.96
C ASP A 209 12.72 0.17 15.40
N THR A 210 11.92 1.20 15.09
CA THR A 210 12.19 2.57 15.54
C THR A 210 12.31 2.68 17.06
N GLU A 211 11.38 2.09 17.83
CA GLU A 211 11.39 2.14 19.28
C GLU A 211 12.51 1.25 19.87
N VAL A 212 12.80 0.11 19.22
CA VAL A 212 13.92 -0.74 19.60
C VAL A 212 15.24 0.02 19.47
N LEU A 213 15.49 0.66 18.32
CA LEU A 213 16.73 1.41 18.07
C LEU A 213 16.84 2.67 18.92
N LYS A 214 15.75 3.38 19.19
CA LYS A 214 15.73 4.51 20.13
C LYS A 214 16.14 4.09 21.54
N LYS A 215 15.63 2.93 22.00
CA LYS A 215 15.98 2.38 23.32
C LYS A 215 17.43 1.90 23.37
N GLN A 216 17.91 1.25 22.31
CA GLN A 216 19.24 0.66 22.24
C GLN A 216 20.35 1.73 22.11
N TYR A 217 20.16 2.72 21.25
CA TYR A 217 21.19 3.70 20.86
C TYR A 217 20.92 5.12 21.36
N GLY A 218 19.76 5.39 21.94
CA GLY A 218 19.36 6.74 22.35
C GLY A 218 18.98 7.67 21.20
N PHE A 219 18.70 7.14 20.01
CA PHE A 219 18.35 7.91 18.82
C PHE A 219 17.13 8.82 19.03
N LYS A 220 17.04 9.88 18.24
CA LYS A 220 15.99 10.89 18.33
C LYS A 220 15.12 10.88 17.09
N THR A 221 13.82 10.97 17.30
CA THR A 221 12.85 11.10 16.20
C THR A 221 12.96 12.48 15.57
N LEU A 222 13.19 12.53 14.26
CA LEU A 222 13.16 13.75 13.45
C LEU A 222 11.79 13.96 12.82
N ALA A 223 11.15 12.90 12.35
CA ALA A 223 9.80 12.93 11.80
C ALA A 223 9.04 11.64 12.17
N ASN A 224 7.74 11.76 12.40
CA ASN A 224 6.87 10.65 12.78
C ASN A 224 5.51 10.76 12.11
N SER A 225 5.14 9.77 11.32
CA SER A 225 3.87 9.73 10.60
C SER A 225 2.64 9.68 11.52
N SER A 226 2.80 9.27 12.78
CA SER A 226 1.70 9.20 13.76
C SER A 226 1.36 10.56 14.38
N THR A 227 2.32 11.48 14.45
CA THR A 227 2.18 12.73 15.24
C THR A 227 2.31 13.98 14.41
N ASP A 228 3.06 13.95 13.30
CA ASP A 228 3.43 15.14 12.56
C ASP A 228 2.27 15.70 11.76
N LYS A 229 2.14 17.02 11.77
CA LYS A 229 1.17 17.75 10.95
C LYS A 229 1.39 17.43 9.46
N GLY A 230 0.33 16.97 8.79
CA GLY A 230 0.39 16.60 7.38
C GLY A 230 0.57 15.10 7.13
N PHE A 231 0.72 14.28 8.21
CA PHE A 231 0.79 12.82 8.14
C PHE A 231 -0.15 12.13 9.12
N LYS A 232 -0.32 12.64 10.34
CA LYS A 232 -1.03 11.98 11.45
C LYS A 232 -2.48 11.60 11.18
N ASN A 233 -3.12 12.19 10.19
CA ASN A 233 -4.49 11.89 9.80
C ASN A 233 -4.57 11.07 8.52
N GLU A 234 -3.44 10.73 7.89
CA GLU A 234 -3.41 9.89 6.70
C GLU A 234 -3.52 8.42 7.08
N TYR A 235 -4.33 7.68 6.36
CA TYR A 235 -4.36 6.23 6.50
C TYR A 235 -3.06 5.64 5.96
N CYS A 236 -2.25 5.15 6.88
CA CYS A 236 -0.99 4.47 6.56
C CYS A 236 -1.30 3.13 5.91
N CYS A 237 -2.09 2.28 6.60
CA CYS A 237 -2.43 0.94 6.14
C CYS A 237 -3.88 0.82 5.69
N VAL A 238 -4.05 0.09 4.59
CA VAL A 238 -5.34 -0.20 3.96
C VAL A 238 -5.49 -1.69 3.69
N ALA A 239 -6.71 -2.20 3.83
CA ALA A 239 -7.07 -3.54 3.41
C ALA A 239 -7.49 -3.54 1.93
N TYR A 240 -7.14 -4.60 1.21
CA TYR A 240 -7.49 -4.75 -0.19
C TYR A 240 -7.78 -6.20 -0.56
N VAL A 241 -8.50 -6.36 -1.66
CA VAL A 241 -8.84 -7.65 -2.26
C VAL A 241 -8.54 -7.63 -3.75
N SER A 242 -8.30 -8.80 -4.35
CA SER A 242 -8.09 -8.92 -5.79
C SER A 242 -9.34 -8.58 -6.59
N ASN A 243 -9.16 -8.12 -7.83
CA ASN A 243 -10.27 -7.87 -8.75
C ASN A 243 -11.10 -9.13 -9.02
N ASP A 244 -10.50 -10.30 -8.95
CA ASP A 244 -11.19 -11.58 -9.15
C ASP A 244 -12.18 -11.86 -8.03
N ILE A 245 -11.79 -11.63 -6.76
CA ILE A 245 -12.69 -11.72 -5.62
C ILE A 245 -13.84 -10.73 -5.75
N VAL A 246 -13.55 -9.48 -6.15
CA VAL A 246 -14.59 -8.46 -6.37
C VAL A 246 -15.62 -8.90 -7.42
N LYS A 247 -15.17 -9.58 -8.47
CA LYS A 247 -16.04 -10.01 -9.59
C LYS A 247 -16.80 -11.29 -9.30
N LYS A 248 -16.11 -12.30 -8.74
CA LYS A 248 -16.63 -13.67 -8.62
C LYS A 248 -17.25 -13.95 -7.24
N HIS A 249 -16.73 -13.31 -6.19
CA HIS A 249 -17.06 -13.57 -4.79
C HIS A 249 -17.30 -12.26 -4.01
N PRO A 250 -18.25 -11.40 -4.44
CA PRO A 250 -18.46 -10.09 -3.84
C PRO A 250 -18.82 -10.15 -2.33
N ALA A 251 -19.56 -11.20 -1.91
CA ALA A 251 -19.87 -11.40 -0.49
C ALA A 251 -18.61 -11.70 0.34
N VAL A 252 -17.65 -12.42 -0.22
CA VAL A 252 -16.36 -12.71 0.44
C VAL A 252 -15.54 -11.42 0.63
N ALA A 253 -15.50 -10.54 -0.38
CA ALA A 253 -14.87 -9.21 -0.25
C ALA A 253 -15.52 -8.40 0.89
N ALA A 254 -16.85 -8.44 0.98
CA ALA A 254 -17.60 -7.73 2.02
C ALA A 254 -17.33 -8.30 3.42
N LYS A 255 -17.34 -9.62 3.58
CA LYS A 255 -17.02 -10.30 4.83
C LYS A 255 -15.62 -10.00 5.31
N TYR A 256 -14.61 -10.11 4.42
CA TYR A 256 -13.23 -9.75 4.73
C TYR A 256 -13.13 -8.32 5.24
N THR A 257 -13.70 -7.36 4.52
CA THR A 257 -13.66 -5.94 4.90
C THR A 257 -14.31 -5.70 6.27
N LEU A 258 -15.48 -6.30 6.52
CA LEU A 258 -16.20 -6.15 7.79
C LEU A 258 -15.41 -6.72 8.95
N ALA A 259 -14.81 -7.91 8.80
CA ALA A 259 -13.97 -8.53 9.82
C ALA A 259 -12.72 -7.68 10.12
N MET A 260 -12.04 -7.18 9.09
CA MET A 260 -10.89 -6.29 9.24
C MET A 260 -11.25 -5.00 9.99
N GLN A 261 -12.44 -4.41 9.74
CA GLN A 261 -12.89 -3.23 10.48
C GLN A 261 -13.25 -3.55 11.93
N LYS A 262 -13.93 -4.68 12.18
CA LYS A 262 -14.22 -5.13 13.57
C LYS A 262 -12.92 -5.32 14.34
N ALA A 263 -11.95 -6.00 13.76
CA ALA A 263 -10.65 -6.26 14.38
C ALA A 263 -9.88 -4.95 14.63
N ALA A 264 -9.82 -4.02 13.66
CA ALA A 264 -9.16 -2.73 13.87
C ALA A 264 -9.80 -1.92 15.01
N ASN A 265 -11.13 -1.89 15.09
CA ASN A 265 -11.84 -1.26 16.21
C ASN A 265 -11.55 -1.95 17.56
N TRP A 266 -11.38 -3.26 17.55
CA TRP A 266 -11.02 -4.03 18.74
C TRP A 266 -9.58 -3.70 19.17
N VAL A 267 -8.61 -3.70 18.24
CA VAL A 267 -7.20 -3.32 18.49
C VAL A 267 -7.10 -1.93 19.13
N GLN A 268 -7.88 -0.94 18.65
CA GLN A 268 -7.89 0.40 19.23
C GLN A 268 -8.19 0.40 20.73
N LYS A 269 -9.03 -0.52 21.18
CA LYS A 269 -9.47 -0.60 22.58
C LYS A 269 -8.63 -1.55 23.45
N HIS A 270 -7.86 -2.44 22.82
CA HIS A 270 -7.16 -3.54 23.49
C HIS A 270 -5.71 -3.65 23.02
N LYS A 271 -4.99 -2.51 22.98
CA LYS A 271 -3.62 -2.47 22.43
C LYS A 271 -2.64 -3.35 23.19
N GLU A 272 -2.74 -3.38 24.51
CA GLU A 272 -1.88 -4.23 25.34
C GLU A 272 -2.13 -5.72 25.07
N GLU A 273 -3.39 -6.15 25.07
CA GLU A 273 -3.75 -7.53 24.73
C GLU A 273 -3.37 -7.88 23.27
N THR A 274 -3.47 -6.92 22.36
CA THR A 274 -3.00 -7.09 20.97
C THR A 274 -1.52 -7.42 20.93
N VAL A 275 -0.69 -6.67 21.65
CA VAL A 275 0.76 -6.92 21.71
C VAL A 275 1.07 -8.28 22.35
N ASP A 276 0.35 -8.64 23.42
CA ASP A 276 0.51 -9.96 24.04
C ASP A 276 0.20 -11.10 23.05
N ILE A 277 -0.89 -10.98 22.29
CA ILE A 277 -1.23 -11.95 21.24
C ILE A 277 -0.16 -11.99 20.17
N GLN A 278 0.27 -10.82 19.66
CA GLN A 278 1.28 -10.73 18.61
C GLN A 278 2.62 -11.39 19.01
N LEU A 279 3.07 -11.18 20.22
CA LEU A 279 4.30 -11.79 20.77
C LEU A 279 4.14 -13.30 20.97
N ASN A 280 3.03 -13.74 21.58
CA ASN A 280 2.76 -15.16 21.84
C ASN A 280 2.64 -15.98 20.55
N GLN A 281 2.11 -15.39 19.49
CA GLN A 281 1.95 -16.03 18.18
C GLN A 281 3.16 -15.80 17.24
N ASN A 282 4.21 -15.12 17.71
CA ASN A 282 5.39 -14.78 16.93
C ASN A 282 5.08 -13.92 15.67
N TYR A 283 4.02 -13.11 15.70
CA TYR A 283 3.75 -12.16 14.63
C TYR A 283 4.71 -10.97 14.64
N VAL A 284 5.26 -10.63 15.80
CA VAL A 284 6.26 -9.57 15.96
C VAL A 284 7.38 -10.04 16.87
N ALA A 285 8.57 -9.46 16.69
CA ALA A 285 9.72 -9.65 17.57
C ALA A 285 9.87 -8.47 18.55
N GLY A 286 10.89 -8.55 19.42
CA GLY A 286 11.23 -7.49 20.35
C GLY A 286 10.50 -7.58 21.71
N SER A 287 10.58 -6.52 22.50
CA SER A 287 9.98 -6.48 23.84
C SER A 287 8.52 -6.01 23.79
N LYS A 288 7.71 -6.44 24.78
CA LYS A 288 6.34 -5.92 24.96
C LYS A 288 6.32 -4.40 25.02
N ASP A 289 7.24 -3.79 25.75
CA ASP A 289 7.35 -2.35 25.95
C ASP A 289 7.56 -1.59 24.62
N SER A 290 8.51 -2.03 23.78
CA SER A 290 8.76 -1.40 22.47
C SER A 290 7.57 -1.54 21.53
N ASN A 291 6.97 -2.73 21.46
CA ASN A 291 5.80 -2.98 20.63
C ASN A 291 4.58 -2.18 21.09
N LEU A 292 4.36 -2.09 22.42
CA LEU A 292 3.23 -1.34 22.98
C LEU A 292 3.41 0.18 22.80
N THR A 293 4.64 0.69 22.95
CA THR A 293 4.96 2.10 22.68
C THR A 293 4.64 2.46 21.24
N SER A 294 5.06 1.63 20.28
CA SER A 294 4.72 1.79 18.86
C SER A 294 3.23 1.73 18.62
N LEU A 295 2.56 0.68 19.08
CA LEU A 295 1.14 0.45 18.83
C LEU A 295 0.26 1.55 19.48
N ASN A 296 0.70 2.12 20.60
CA ASN A 296 0.02 3.24 21.26
C ASN A 296 0.05 4.53 20.42
N SER A 297 1.06 4.71 19.58
CA SER A 297 1.15 5.86 18.69
C SER A 297 0.17 5.77 17.50
N TYR A 298 -0.33 4.58 17.15
CA TYR A 298 -1.26 4.39 16.05
C TYR A 298 -2.70 4.71 16.45
N THR A 299 -3.47 5.20 15.47
CA THR A 299 -4.93 5.34 15.60
C THR A 299 -5.61 4.34 14.70
N PHE A 300 -6.21 3.32 15.30
CA PHE A 300 -7.05 2.32 14.60
C PHE A 300 -8.49 2.82 14.56
N LYS A 301 -8.83 3.49 13.47
CA LYS A 301 -10.18 4.01 13.21
C LYS A 301 -10.55 3.62 11.78
N PRO A 302 -10.96 2.35 11.54
CA PRO A 302 -11.18 1.90 10.18
C PRO A 302 -12.24 2.75 9.47
N SER A 303 -11.93 3.17 8.23
CA SER A 303 -12.81 4.02 7.44
C SER A 303 -12.53 3.90 5.96
N TYR A 304 -13.58 3.63 5.17
CA TYR A 304 -13.53 3.73 3.73
C TYR A 304 -13.29 5.19 3.27
N SER A 305 -14.12 6.13 3.77
CA SER A 305 -14.02 7.53 3.36
C SER A 305 -12.69 8.15 3.76
N GLY A 306 -12.19 7.86 4.97
CA GLY A 306 -10.89 8.37 5.41
C GLY A 306 -9.74 7.89 4.55
N ALA A 307 -9.73 6.61 4.13
CA ALA A 307 -8.72 6.10 3.21
C ALA A 307 -8.88 6.69 1.80
N TYR A 308 -10.13 6.84 1.33
CA TYR A 308 -10.43 7.42 0.03
C TYR A 308 -9.97 8.88 -0.09
N ASP A 309 -10.13 9.67 0.99
CA ASP A 309 -9.68 11.07 1.05
C ASP A 309 -8.15 11.17 1.23
N SER A 310 -7.55 10.29 2.04
CA SER A 310 -6.09 10.21 2.21
C SER A 310 -5.36 9.87 0.90
N PHE A 311 -6.00 9.09 0.02
CA PHE A 311 -5.41 8.67 -1.26
C PHE A 311 -4.98 9.86 -2.12
N ASP A 312 -5.79 10.91 -2.22
CA ASP A 312 -5.47 12.08 -3.04
C ASP A 312 -4.22 12.82 -2.55
N THR A 313 -4.11 12.97 -1.23
CA THR A 313 -2.95 13.61 -0.61
C THR A 313 -1.69 12.80 -0.87
N VAL A 314 -1.76 11.48 -0.62
CA VAL A 314 -0.61 10.59 -0.83
C VAL A 314 -0.22 10.55 -2.31
N ALA A 315 -1.18 10.35 -3.23
CA ALA A 315 -0.92 10.29 -4.67
C ALA A 315 -0.33 11.61 -5.21
N SER A 316 -0.83 12.76 -4.73
CA SER A 316 -0.28 14.07 -5.07
C SER A 316 1.16 14.24 -4.60
N ASP A 317 1.47 13.79 -3.38
CA ASP A 317 2.84 13.83 -2.87
C ASP A 317 3.76 12.87 -3.65
N LEU A 318 3.29 11.66 -4.00
CA LEU A 318 4.05 10.72 -4.84
C LEU A 318 4.38 11.30 -6.22
N ARG A 319 3.46 12.07 -6.80
CA ARG A 319 3.70 12.82 -8.05
C ARG A 319 4.78 13.88 -7.85
N LYS A 320 4.69 14.70 -6.79
CA LYS A 320 5.68 15.74 -6.49
C LYS A 320 7.09 15.22 -6.31
N ILE A 321 7.23 14.01 -5.76
CA ILE A 321 8.53 13.36 -5.53
C ILE A 321 8.97 12.46 -6.71
N GLY A 322 8.24 12.48 -7.82
CA GLY A 322 8.62 11.78 -9.06
C GLY A 322 8.35 10.28 -9.07
N ILE A 323 7.69 9.72 -8.05
CA ILE A 323 7.32 8.29 -8.01
C ILE A 323 6.12 8.03 -8.93
N LEU A 324 5.14 8.94 -8.95
CA LEU A 324 3.97 8.82 -9.81
C LEU A 324 4.11 9.81 -10.98
N SER A 325 3.88 9.34 -12.21
CA SER A 325 3.97 10.15 -13.40
C SER A 325 2.93 11.31 -13.42
N ASN A 326 3.27 12.42 -14.09
CA ASN A 326 2.41 13.60 -14.18
C ASN A 326 1.17 13.39 -15.06
N ASP A 327 1.19 12.44 -15.99
CA ASP A 327 0.11 12.09 -16.91
C ASP A 327 -0.96 11.21 -16.28
N VAL A 328 -0.73 10.64 -15.08
CA VAL A 328 -1.73 9.83 -14.38
C VAL A 328 -2.92 10.69 -13.93
N ASP A 329 -4.12 10.37 -14.38
CA ASP A 329 -5.35 10.98 -13.84
C ASP A 329 -5.61 10.47 -12.42
N LEU A 330 -5.26 11.27 -11.39
CA LEU A 330 -5.40 10.90 -9.99
C LEU A 330 -6.86 10.64 -9.60
N LYS A 331 -7.81 11.39 -10.17
CA LYS A 331 -9.24 11.20 -9.88
C LYS A 331 -9.74 9.87 -10.42
N ALA A 332 -9.39 9.56 -11.67
CA ALA A 332 -9.73 8.27 -12.28
C ALA A 332 -9.03 7.12 -11.54
N LEU A 333 -7.74 7.27 -11.20
CA LEU A 333 -6.98 6.28 -10.43
C LEU A 333 -7.67 5.99 -9.11
N ARG A 334 -8.01 7.00 -8.30
CA ARG A 334 -8.71 6.83 -7.04
C ARG A 334 -10.05 6.11 -7.22
N ILE A 335 -10.91 6.58 -8.13
CA ILE A 335 -12.23 5.96 -8.37
C ILE A 335 -12.08 4.48 -8.74
N ASN A 336 -11.07 4.16 -9.56
CA ASN A 336 -10.83 2.79 -10.02
C ASN A 336 -10.13 1.91 -8.99
N SER A 337 -9.48 2.50 -7.98
CA SER A 337 -8.73 1.75 -6.96
C SER A 337 -9.55 1.31 -5.77
N PHE A 338 -10.73 1.90 -5.54
CA PHE A 338 -11.54 1.63 -4.37
C PHE A 338 -12.79 0.80 -4.66
N LEU A 339 -13.19 0.02 -3.66
CA LEU A 339 -14.45 -0.71 -3.61
C LEU A 339 -15.22 -0.31 -2.37
N LYS A 340 -16.36 0.35 -2.54
CA LYS A 340 -17.27 0.64 -1.42
C LYS A 340 -18.13 -0.59 -1.12
N VAL A 341 -17.94 -1.14 0.07
CA VAL A 341 -18.73 -2.27 0.59
C VAL A 341 -19.95 -1.74 1.35
N LYS A 342 -21.11 -2.39 1.18
CA LYS A 342 -22.34 -2.01 1.87
C LYS A 342 -22.26 -2.38 3.36
N ASN A 343 -22.81 -1.53 4.23
CA ASN A 343 -22.83 -1.69 5.70
C ASN A 343 -21.44 -1.73 6.36
N VAL A 344 -20.44 -1.15 5.70
CA VAL A 344 -19.07 -0.99 6.19
C VAL A 344 -18.76 0.51 6.22
N LYS A 345 -18.26 1.03 7.34
CA LYS A 345 -18.00 2.46 7.58
C LYS A 345 -16.75 2.97 6.86
#